data_d0bcece1be9ce6397b2109afc156ecfc
#
_entry.id   d0bcece1be9ce6397b2109afc156ecfc
#
_cell.length_a   1.000
_cell.length_b   1.000
_cell.length_c   1.000
_cell.angle_alpha   90.00
_cell.angle_beta   90.00
_cell.angle_gamma   90.00
#
_symmetry.space_group_name_H-M   'P 1'
#
loop_
_entity.id
_entity.type
_entity.pdbx_description
1 polymer ?
#
loop_
_entity_poly.entity_id
_entity_poly.type
_entity_poly.pdbx_seq_one_letter_code
_entity_poly.pdbx_strand_id
1 'polypeptide(L)'
;MLTALNELAKNYAGGIRFAMMDGPTRVICWVTREALDRVEGDKSSQQDQIPRFERHRIQFENLAGQKYDSGEQAPIVMTYDLVSNRS
;
A
#
# COMPACT_ATOMS: atom_id res chain seq x y z
N MET A 1 14.09 1.04 -7.63
CA MET A 1 13.06 2.06 -7.47
C MET A 1 11.74 1.57 -8.05
N LEU A 2 10.69 1.61 -7.26
CA LEU A 2 9.38 1.16 -7.74
C LEU A 2 8.68 2.25 -8.53
N THR A 3 8.00 1.84 -9.60
CA THR A 3 7.16 2.73 -10.39
C THR A 3 5.74 2.17 -10.40
N ALA A 4 4.77 3.06 -10.59
CA ALA A 4 3.36 2.66 -10.60
C ALA A 4 3.07 1.70 -11.74
N LEU A 5 2.18 0.76 -11.48
CA LEU A 5 1.72 -0.21 -12.45
C LEU A 5 0.19 -0.10 -12.55
N ASN A 6 -0.31 0.07 -13.76
CA ASN A 6 -1.75 0.21 -13.96
C ASN A 6 -2.41 -1.16 -13.89
N GLU A 7 -2.52 -1.68 -12.68
CA GLU A 7 -3.10 -2.99 -12.41
C GLU A 7 -4.04 -2.86 -11.22
N LEU A 8 -5.16 -3.54 -11.27
CA LEU A 8 -6.15 -3.46 -10.22
C LEU A 8 -5.62 -4.07 -8.92
N ALA A 9 -5.87 -3.36 -7.81
CA ALA A 9 -5.60 -3.90 -6.49
C ALA A 9 -6.62 -4.99 -6.17
N LYS A 10 -6.28 -5.86 -5.22
CA LYS A 10 -7.14 -6.96 -4.82
C LYS A 10 -7.30 -6.98 -3.30
N ASN A 11 -8.48 -7.38 -2.84
CA ASN A 11 -8.69 -7.61 -1.42
C ASN A 11 -7.90 -8.84 -0.98
N TYR A 12 -7.33 -8.72 0.21
CA TYR A 12 -6.62 -9.82 0.83
C TYR A 12 -7.04 -9.87 2.30
N ALA A 13 -6.90 -11.02 2.93
CA ALA A 13 -7.44 -11.24 4.28
C ALA A 13 -7.04 -10.15 5.27
N GLY A 14 -5.84 -9.61 5.16
CA GLY A 14 -5.34 -8.58 6.07
C GLY A 14 -5.27 -7.19 5.46
N GLY A 15 -5.93 -6.95 4.32
CA GLY A 15 -5.88 -5.64 3.70
C GLY A 15 -5.95 -5.69 2.18
N ILE A 16 -5.06 -4.94 1.53
CA ILE A 16 -5.04 -4.80 0.08
C ILE A 16 -3.68 -5.25 -0.46
N ARG A 17 -3.72 -5.98 -1.57
CA ARG A 17 -2.53 -6.34 -2.32
C ARG A 17 -2.53 -5.56 -3.64
N PHE A 18 -1.40 -4.97 -3.97
CA PHE A 18 -1.24 -4.27 -5.23
C PHE A 18 0.17 -4.53 -5.77
N ALA A 19 0.40 -4.20 -7.02
CA ALA A 19 1.69 -4.46 -7.66
C ALA A 19 2.30 -3.17 -8.16
N MET A 20 3.63 -3.13 -8.16
CA MET A 20 4.41 -2.06 -8.76
C MET A 20 5.53 -2.69 -9.58
N MET A 21 6.27 -1.88 -10.32
CA MET A 21 7.36 -2.38 -11.15
C MET A 21 8.70 -1.86 -10.65
N ASP A 22 9.69 -2.73 -10.69
CA ASP A 22 11.09 -2.35 -10.54
C ASP A 22 11.76 -2.71 -11.86
N GLY A 23 11.83 -1.75 -12.80
CA GLY A 23 12.25 -2.06 -14.15
C GLY A 23 11.30 -3.10 -14.76
N PRO A 24 11.81 -4.23 -15.25
CA PRO A 24 10.96 -5.28 -15.81
C PRO A 24 10.36 -6.23 -14.78
N THR A 25 10.69 -6.04 -13.50
CA THR A 25 10.29 -6.97 -12.44
C THR A 25 9.03 -6.46 -11.75
N ARG A 26 8.02 -7.34 -11.67
CA ARG A 26 6.79 -7.03 -10.97
C ARG A 26 6.97 -7.32 -9.48
N VAL A 27 6.69 -6.34 -8.65
CA VAL A 27 6.87 -6.42 -7.20
C VAL A 27 5.51 -6.35 -6.53
N ILE A 28 5.20 -7.34 -5.68
CA ILE A 28 3.95 -7.36 -4.95
C ILE A 28 4.08 -6.55 -3.67
N CYS A 29 3.13 -5.65 -3.46
CA CYS A 29 3.10 -4.78 -2.29
C CYS A 29 1.79 -4.99 -1.54
N TRP A 30 1.77 -4.61 -0.28
CA TRP A 30 0.64 -4.85 0.61
C TRP A 30 0.36 -3.61 1.44
N VAL A 31 -0.92 -3.42 1.78
CA VAL A 31 -1.35 -2.39 2.75
C VAL A 31 -2.23 -3.10 3.76
N THR A 32 -1.91 -2.97 5.04
CA THR A 32 -2.75 -3.58 6.08
C THR A 32 -4.08 -2.83 6.19
N ARG A 33 -5.11 -3.53 6.68
CA ARG A 33 -6.40 -2.89 6.91
C ARG A 33 -6.27 -1.73 7.89
N GLU A 34 -5.47 -1.91 8.93
CA GLU A 34 -5.26 -0.87 9.93
C GLU A 34 -4.65 0.39 9.33
N ALA A 35 -3.68 0.21 8.43
CA ALA A 35 -3.07 1.35 7.74
C ALA A 35 -4.09 2.08 6.87
N LEU A 36 -4.92 1.32 6.15
CA LEU A 36 -5.97 1.91 5.31
C LEU A 36 -6.99 2.67 6.15
N ASP A 37 -7.43 2.08 7.26
CA ASP A 37 -8.36 2.75 8.18
C ASP A 37 -7.76 4.04 8.71
N ARG A 38 -6.47 4.04 9.01
CA ARG A 38 -5.80 5.23 9.54
C ARG A 38 -5.80 6.36 8.55
N VAL A 39 -5.52 6.07 7.29
CA VAL A 39 -5.47 7.10 6.25
C VAL A 39 -6.87 7.62 5.94
N GLU A 40 -7.87 6.73 5.93
CA GLU A 40 -9.26 7.13 5.70
C GLU A 40 -9.86 7.86 6.90
N GLY A 41 -9.29 7.67 8.09
CA GLY A 41 -9.87 8.24 9.31
C GLY A 41 -11.16 7.57 9.73
N ASP A 42 -11.40 6.35 9.29
CA ASP A 42 -12.67 5.66 9.45
C ASP A 42 -12.40 4.17 9.55
N LYS A 43 -13.10 3.50 10.45
CA LYS A 43 -12.94 2.07 10.68
C LYS A 43 -14.05 1.26 10.04
N SER A 44 -14.64 1.75 8.97
CA SER A 44 -15.75 1.04 8.31
C SER A 44 -15.23 -0.20 7.61
N SER A 45 -15.18 -1.32 8.31
CA SER A 45 -14.69 -2.57 7.76
C SER A 45 -15.69 -3.25 6.82
N GLN A 46 -16.90 -2.71 6.74
CA GLN A 46 -17.93 -3.31 5.90
C GLN A 46 -17.92 -2.78 4.48
N GLN A 47 -17.19 -1.72 4.23
CA GLN A 47 -17.06 -1.19 2.89
C GLN A 47 -16.00 -1.92 2.12
N ASP A 48 -16.15 -1.95 0.79
CA ASP A 48 -15.13 -2.51 -0.08
C ASP A 48 -13.84 -1.72 0.11
N GLN A 49 -12.76 -2.41 0.40
CA GLN A 49 -11.47 -1.78 0.67
C GLN A 49 -10.82 -1.22 -0.59
N ILE A 50 -11.12 -1.77 -1.74
CA ILE A 50 -10.46 -1.36 -2.98
C ILE A 50 -10.73 0.11 -3.33
N PRO A 51 -11.98 0.60 -3.32
CA PRO A 51 -12.20 2.03 -3.57
C PRO A 51 -11.52 2.93 -2.54
N ARG A 52 -11.47 2.49 -1.28
CA ARG A 52 -10.79 3.24 -0.24
C ARG A 52 -9.28 3.33 -0.51
N PHE A 53 -8.70 2.21 -0.92
CA PHE A 53 -7.28 2.18 -1.28
C PHE A 53 -7.01 3.09 -2.48
N GLU A 54 -7.86 3.04 -3.51
CA GLU A 54 -7.63 3.81 -4.73
C GLU A 54 -7.63 5.31 -4.48
N ARG A 55 -8.40 5.77 -3.50
CA ARG A 55 -8.40 7.19 -3.15
C ARG A 55 -7.06 7.67 -2.62
N HIS A 56 -6.27 6.75 -2.06
CA HIS A 56 -4.98 7.08 -1.45
C HIS A 56 -3.83 6.30 -2.08
N ARG A 57 -4.05 5.78 -3.27
CA ARG A 57 -3.11 4.86 -3.90
C ARG A 57 -1.72 5.47 -4.05
N ILE A 58 -1.64 6.72 -4.46
CA ILE A 58 -0.35 7.37 -4.67
C ILE A 58 0.45 7.41 -3.37
N GLN A 59 -0.22 7.72 -2.26
CA GLN A 59 0.43 7.74 -0.96
C GLN A 59 0.99 6.36 -0.60
N PHE A 60 0.20 5.30 -0.79
CA PHE A 60 0.64 3.96 -0.47
C PHE A 60 1.75 3.49 -1.41
N GLU A 61 1.69 3.87 -2.68
CA GLU A 61 2.74 3.55 -3.63
C GLU A 61 4.06 4.21 -3.24
N ASN A 62 4.01 5.45 -2.80
CA ASN A 62 5.20 6.15 -2.35
C ASN A 62 5.82 5.47 -1.13
N LEU A 63 5.00 5.09 -0.17
CA LEU A 63 5.48 4.40 1.03
C LEU A 63 6.08 3.04 0.68
N ALA A 64 5.41 2.29 -0.19
CA ALA A 64 5.93 0.99 -0.63
C ALA A 64 7.28 1.17 -1.34
N GLY A 65 7.40 2.20 -2.15
CA GLY A 65 8.66 2.49 -2.83
C GLY A 65 9.79 2.78 -1.85
N GLN A 66 9.51 3.56 -0.81
CA GLN A 66 10.51 3.85 0.21
C GLN A 66 10.96 2.60 0.94
N LYS A 67 10.01 1.72 1.29
CA LYS A 67 10.33 0.48 1.98
C LYS A 67 11.14 -0.45 1.07
N TYR A 68 10.79 -0.52 -0.19
CA TYR A 68 11.52 -1.34 -1.15
C TYR A 68 12.96 -0.85 -1.29
N ASP A 69 13.14 0.46 -1.41
CA ASP A 69 14.48 1.05 -1.53
C ASP A 69 15.29 0.84 -0.26
N SER A 70 14.62 0.65 0.87
CA SER A 70 15.28 0.34 2.15
C SER A 70 15.61 -1.14 2.31
N GLY A 71 15.26 -1.98 1.34
CA GLY A 71 15.62 -3.38 1.36
C GLY A 71 14.49 -4.37 1.50
N GLU A 72 13.25 -3.92 1.61
CA GLU A 72 12.11 -4.84 1.72
C GLU A 72 11.70 -5.33 0.34
N GLN A 73 11.84 -6.61 0.10
CA GLN A 73 11.55 -7.19 -1.21
C GLN A 73 10.05 -7.30 -1.49
N ALA A 74 9.24 -7.39 -0.45
CA ALA A 74 7.79 -7.44 -0.55
C ALA A 74 7.22 -6.41 0.43
N PRO A 75 7.21 -5.12 0.06
CA PRO A 75 6.85 -4.06 1.00
C PRO A 75 5.44 -4.22 1.54
N ILE A 76 5.31 -4.10 2.86
CA ILE A 76 4.03 -4.12 3.54
C ILE A 76 3.88 -2.79 4.26
N VAL A 77 2.95 -1.96 3.79
CA VAL A 77 2.68 -0.67 4.42
C VAL A 77 1.78 -0.89 5.62
N MET A 78 2.27 -0.52 6.79
CA MET A 78 1.57 -0.67 8.05
C MET A 78 1.28 0.69 8.66
N THR A 79 0.44 0.71 9.69
CA THR A 79 0.15 1.94 10.42
C THR A 79 1.42 2.61 10.92
N TYR A 80 2.37 1.83 11.35
CA TYR A 80 3.68 2.30 11.79
C TYR A 80 4.35 3.17 10.72
N ASP A 81 4.25 2.77 9.45
CA ASP A 81 4.90 3.51 8.36
C ASP A 81 4.27 4.88 8.15
N LEU A 82 2.98 4.99 8.39
CA LEU A 82 2.29 6.28 8.27
C LEU A 82 2.78 7.27 9.33
N VAL A 83 3.05 6.78 10.53
CA VAL A 83 3.52 7.62 11.63
C VAL A 83 4.99 7.95 11.47
N SER A 84 5.82 6.95 11.20
CA SER A 84 7.27 7.13 11.15
C SER A 84 7.71 7.92 9.94
N ASN A 85 6.87 8.07 8.93
CA ASN A 85 7.18 8.84 7.74
C ASN A 85 7.01 10.34 7.93
N ARG A 86 6.70 10.76 9.11
CA ARG A 86 6.63 12.18 9.46
C ARG A 86 8.00 12.64 9.91
N SER A 87 8.53 13.53 9.21
CA SER A 87 9.84 14.09 9.61
C SER A 87 9.70 15.51 10.06
#